data_be622050a7b0a1190521dd10e33a0d62
#
_entry.id   be622050a7b0a1190521dd10e33a0d62
#
_cell.length_a   1.000
_cell.length_b   1.000
_cell.length_c   1.000
_cell.angle_alpha   90.00
_cell.angle_beta   90.00
_cell.angle_gamma   90.00
#
_symmetry.space_group_name_H-M   'P 1'
#
loop_
_entity.id
_entity.type
_entity.pdbx_description
1 polymer ?
#
loop_
_entity_poly.entity_id
_entity_poly.type
_entity_poly.pdbx_seq_one_letter_code
_entity_poly.pdbx_strand_id
1 'polypeptide(L)'
;EWLDAPYFPHDIPLEGTRQVPFTRELYIERSDFSEDPPKGYRRLIPGAEVRLRYGYVVRCDEVVRDDDGRVSELHCSYDPETRGGNTPDGRKVKGTIQWVSASEGLEAEVRLYDRLFLDADEVEGGDDEPDLLALVNPASLTRVEGAWIEPSVVNDDRDVRYQFERTGYFWRDPVDGAGDALVFNRIVTLKDTWSRKSAEKLQGQ
;
A
#
# COMPACT_ATOMS: atom_id res chain seq x y z
N GLU A 1 1.93 -8.14 -19.91
CA GLU A 1 0.94 -7.33 -20.63
C GLU A 1 0.62 -6.02 -19.92
N TRP A 2 0.05 -5.07 -20.63
CA TRP A 2 -0.34 -3.79 -20.07
C TRP A 2 -1.87 -3.74 -19.89
N LEU A 3 -2.28 -3.32 -18.69
CA LEU A 3 -3.68 -3.22 -18.30
C LEU A 3 -4.10 -1.76 -18.15
N ASP A 4 -5.31 -1.44 -18.62
CA ASP A 4 -5.90 -0.12 -18.41
C ASP A 4 -6.43 0.01 -16.98
N ALA A 5 -5.94 1.00 -16.25
CA ALA A 5 -6.41 1.33 -14.92
C ALA A 5 -6.93 2.79 -14.89
N PRO A 6 -8.12 3.05 -14.39
CA PRO A 6 -8.63 4.41 -14.29
C PRO A 6 -7.79 5.23 -13.31
N TYR A 7 -7.61 6.54 -13.61
CA TYR A 7 -7.00 7.48 -12.69
C TYR A 7 -7.92 7.79 -11.51
N PHE A 8 -9.22 7.82 -11.76
CA PHE A 8 -10.20 8.27 -10.77
C PHE A 8 -11.20 7.16 -10.43
N PRO A 9 -11.77 7.15 -9.22
CA PRO A 9 -12.89 6.29 -8.88
C PRO A 9 -14.10 6.53 -9.81
N HIS A 10 -14.90 5.48 -10.03
CA HIS A 10 -16.05 5.53 -10.94
C HIS A 10 -17.17 6.51 -10.55
N ASP A 11 -17.18 6.97 -9.29
CA ASP A 11 -18.14 7.95 -8.76
C ASP A 11 -17.72 9.41 -8.97
N ILE A 12 -16.53 9.64 -9.53
CA ILE A 12 -16.03 10.97 -9.87
C ILE A 12 -16.17 11.17 -11.38
N PRO A 13 -16.76 12.30 -11.84
CA PRO A 13 -16.99 12.58 -13.25
C PRO A 13 -15.71 13.06 -13.97
N LEU A 14 -14.58 12.44 -13.68
CA LEU A 14 -13.29 12.68 -14.33
C LEU A 14 -12.87 11.42 -15.07
N GLU A 15 -12.40 11.59 -16.28
CA GLU A 15 -11.96 10.50 -17.14
C GLU A 15 -10.43 10.44 -17.23
N GLY A 16 -9.93 9.33 -17.64
CA GLY A 16 -8.52 9.06 -17.86
C GLY A 16 -8.10 7.71 -17.36
N THR A 17 -7.17 7.10 -18.08
CA THR A 17 -6.60 5.80 -17.75
C THR A 17 -5.08 5.88 -17.81
N ARG A 18 -4.44 5.03 -17.06
CA ARG A 18 -3.01 4.76 -17.11
C ARG A 18 -2.76 3.30 -17.41
N GLN A 19 -1.59 2.99 -17.92
CA GLN A 19 -1.16 1.64 -18.20
C GLN A 19 -0.42 1.05 -16.99
N VAL A 20 -0.84 -0.13 -16.54
CA VAL A 20 -0.22 -0.85 -15.44
C VAL A 20 0.32 -2.18 -15.96
N PRO A 21 1.62 -2.45 -15.83
CA PRO A 21 2.22 -3.69 -16.33
C PRO A 21 1.88 -4.88 -15.43
N PHE A 22 1.24 -5.89 -15.98
CA PHE A 22 1.01 -7.18 -15.33
C PHE A 22 2.06 -8.16 -15.82
N THR A 23 2.91 -8.63 -14.93
CA THR A 23 4.06 -9.49 -15.21
C THR A 23 3.98 -10.78 -14.40
N ARG A 24 4.92 -11.68 -14.62
CA ARG A 24 4.97 -12.96 -13.92
C ARG A 24 5.19 -12.79 -12.42
N GLU A 25 6.02 -11.82 -12.03
CA GLU A 25 6.38 -11.54 -10.64
C GLU A 25 5.77 -10.20 -10.24
N LEU A 26 5.11 -10.19 -9.09
CA LEU A 26 4.41 -9.03 -8.56
C LEU A 26 4.75 -8.84 -7.08
N TYR A 27 4.86 -7.60 -6.66
CA TYR A 27 4.87 -7.24 -5.25
C TYR A 27 3.48 -6.91 -4.76
N ILE A 28 3.16 -7.36 -3.55
CA ILE A 28 1.97 -6.98 -2.79
C ILE A 28 2.39 -6.47 -1.42
N GLU A 29 1.51 -5.73 -0.75
CA GLU A 29 1.73 -5.34 0.64
C GLU A 29 1.80 -6.57 1.54
N ARG A 30 2.78 -6.62 2.46
CA ARG A 30 2.90 -7.73 3.41
C ARG A 30 1.60 -7.96 4.20
N SER A 31 0.88 -6.90 4.50
CA SER A 31 -0.42 -6.95 5.18
C SER A 31 -1.55 -7.53 4.34
N ASP A 32 -1.36 -7.67 3.02
CA ASP A 32 -2.37 -8.24 2.11
C ASP A 32 -2.38 -9.76 2.06
N PHE A 33 -1.48 -10.41 2.80
CA PHE A 33 -1.45 -11.85 2.98
C PHE A 33 -1.46 -12.24 4.45
N SER A 34 -2.20 -13.29 4.80
CA SER A 34 -2.20 -13.90 6.13
C SER A 34 -2.52 -15.39 6.04
N GLU A 35 -1.78 -16.21 6.79
CA GLU A 35 -2.05 -17.65 6.94
C GLU A 35 -3.06 -17.90 8.07
N ASP A 36 -3.07 -17.04 9.10
CA ASP A 36 -4.03 -17.05 10.20
C ASP A 36 -4.82 -15.73 10.22
N PRO A 37 -5.79 -15.58 9.32
CA PRO A 37 -6.51 -14.33 9.15
C PRO A 37 -7.52 -14.09 10.28
N PRO A 38 -7.60 -12.87 10.82
CA PRO A 38 -8.64 -12.52 11.77
C PRO A 38 -10.03 -12.54 11.10
N LYS A 39 -11.09 -12.70 11.92
CA LYS A 39 -12.46 -12.71 11.43
C LYS A 39 -12.79 -11.49 10.57
N GLY A 40 -13.26 -11.74 9.34
CA GLY A 40 -13.61 -10.68 8.38
C GLY A 40 -12.46 -10.19 7.51
N TYR A 41 -11.29 -10.81 7.57
CA TYR A 41 -10.19 -10.54 6.65
C TYR A 41 -10.61 -10.82 5.21
N ARG A 42 -10.36 -9.87 4.32
CA ARG A 42 -10.78 -9.93 2.91
C ARG A 42 -9.61 -9.65 1.98
N ARG A 43 -8.50 -10.31 2.23
CA ARG A 43 -7.28 -10.21 1.44
C ARG A 43 -6.82 -11.63 1.11
N LEU A 44 -5.62 -11.82 0.60
CA LEU A 44 -5.12 -13.11 0.16
C LEU A 44 -4.83 -14.03 1.36
N ILE A 45 -5.28 -15.27 1.25
CA ILE A 45 -4.98 -16.35 2.18
C ILE A 45 -4.64 -17.63 1.39
N PRO A 46 -3.95 -18.62 1.98
CA PRO A 46 -3.66 -19.87 1.29
C PRO A 46 -4.92 -20.54 0.74
N GLY A 47 -4.87 -21.00 -0.51
CA GLY A 47 -5.95 -21.69 -1.19
C GLY A 47 -7.14 -20.84 -1.62
N ALA A 48 -7.14 -19.52 -1.34
CA ALA A 48 -8.26 -18.64 -1.67
C ALA A 48 -7.94 -17.64 -2.76
N GLU A 49 -9.01 -17.07 -3.32
CA GLU A 49 -8.94 -16.08 -4.38
C GLU A 49 -9.01 -14.65 -3.82
N VAL A 50 -8.30 -13.75 -4.47
CA VAL A 50 -8.41 -12.30 -4.28
C VAL A 50 -8.33 -11.61 -5.64
N ARG A 51 -8.90 -10.41 -5.73
CA ARG A 51 -8.81 -9.58 -6.93
C ARG A 51 -7.59 -8.68 -6.83
N LEU A 52 -6.74 -8.70 -7.83
CA LEU A 52 -5.75 -7.65 -8.06
C LEU A 52 -6.47 -6.41 -8.61
N ARG A 53 -6.25 -5.25 -8.01
CA ARG A 53 -6.95 -4.02 -8.43
C ARG A 53 -6.69 -3.73 -9.90
N TYR A 54 -7.75 -3.59 -10.68
CA TYR A 54 -7.74 -3.42 -12.14
C TYR A 54 -7.10 -4.56 -12.95
N GLY A 55 -6.65 -5.61 -12.28
CA GLY A 55 -6.00 -6.77 -12.89
C GLY A 55 -6.92 -7.98 -12.94
N TYR A 56 -6.37 -9.10 -12.53
CA TYR A 56 -7.01 -10.40 -12.54
C TYR A 56 -7.43 -10.87 -11.15
N VAL A 57 -8.23 -11.92 -11.10
CA VAL A 57 -8.40 -12.74 -9.92
C VAL A 57 -7.24 -13.73 -9.84
N VAL A 58 -6.58 -13.77 -8.70
CA VAL A 58 -5.50 -14.70 -8.40
C VAL A 58 -5.85 -15.59 -7.23
N ARG A 59 -5.32 -16.80 -7.21
CA ARG A 59 -5.43 -17.76 -6.12
C ARG A 59 -4.05 -18.10 -5.61
N CYS A 60 -3.85 -18.08 -4.31
CA CYS A 60 -2.61 -18.54 -3.68
C CYS A 60 -2.61 -20.07 -3.61
N ASP A 61 -1.78 -20.72 -4.41
CA ASP A 61 -1.69 -22.18 -4.50
C ASP A 61 -0.62 -22.73 -3.54
N GLU A 62 0.47 -22.00 -3.34
CA GLU A 62 1.59 -22.40 -2.49
C GLU A 62 2.19 -21.20 -1.75
N VAL A 63 2.64 -21.45 -0.51
CA VAL A 63 3.36 -20.48 0.31
C VAL A 63 4.81 -20.96 0.45
N VAL A 64 5.74 -20.19 -0.10
CA VAL A 64 7.17 -20.46 -0.02
C VAL A 64 7.78 -19.74 1.17
N ARG A 65 8.72 -20.38 1.85
CA ARG A 65 9.38 -19.82 3.03
C ARG A 65 10.89 -19.80 2.85
N ASP A 66 11.51 -18.82 3.47
CA ASP A 66 12.96 -18.75 3.60
C ASP A 66 13.48 -19.72 4.67
N ASP A 67 14.81 -19.74 4.84
CA ASP A 67 15.49 -20.59 5.80
C ASP A 67 15.13 -20.29 7.27
N ASP A 68 14.63 -19.08 7.54
CA ASP A 68 14.14 -18.65 8.86
C ASP A 68 12.66 -19.02 9.08
N GLY A 69 12.01 -19.66 8.09
CA GLY A 69 10.60 -20.03 8.12
C GLY A 69 9.63 -18.88 7.86
N ARG A 70 10.12 -17.70 7.44
CA ARG A 70 9.28 -16.57 7.06
C ARG A 70 8.77 -16.74 5.64
N VAL A 71 7.55 -16.27 5.39
CA VAL A 71 6.99 -16.26 4.03
C VAL A 71 7.81 -15.34 3.14
N SER A 72 8.45 -15.90 2.12
CA SER A 72 9.28 -15.20 1.13
C SER A 72 8.52 -14.96 -0.17
N GLU A 73 7.75 -15.96 -0.64
CA GLU A 73 7.03 -15.90 -1.91
C GLU A 73 5.66 -16.56 -1.79
N LEU A 74 4.76 -16.19 -2.69
CA LEU A 74 3.46 -16.81 -2.88
C LEU A 74 3.36 -17.25 -4.34
N HIS A 75 3.22 -18.54 -4.59
CA HIS A 75 2.94 -19.04 -5.92
C HIS A 75 1.45 -19.01 -6.16
N CYS A 76 1.04 -18.28 -7.17
CA CYS A 76 -0.35 -18.03 -7.47
C CYS A 76 -0.69 -18.43 -8.91
N SER A 77 -1.85 -18.99 -9.11
CA SER A 77 -2.50 -19.06 -10.41
C SER A 77 -3.40 -17.83 -10.60
N TYR A 78 -3.61 -17.42 -11.85
CA TYR A 78 -4.56 -16.37 -12.18
C TYR A 78 -5.60 -16.88 -13.18
N ASP A 79 -6.77 -16.26 -13.15
CA ASP A 79 -7.85 -16.58 -14.07
C ASP A 79 -7.88 -15.55 -15.22
N PRO A 80 -7.47 -15.93 -16.43
CA PRO A 80 -7.38 -15.01 -17.57
C PRO A 80 -8.73 -14.44 -18.02
N GLU A 81 -9.84 -15.10 -17.69
CA GLU A 81 -11.18 -14.61 -18.03
C GLU A 81 -11.65 -13.47 -17.11
N THR A 82 -10.91 -13.19 -16.04
CA THR A 82 -11.26 -12.15 -15.06
C THR A 82 -10.56 -10.82 -15.29
N ARG A 83 -10.05 -10.56 -16.48
CA ARG A 83 -9.40 -9.29 -16.83
C ARG A 83 -10.27 -8.10 -16.43
N GLY A 84 -9.66 -7.12 -15.72
CA GLY A 84 -10.39 -5.98 -15.14
C GLY A 84 -11.15 -6.32 -13.86
N GLY A 85 -11.03 -7.56 -13.37
CA GLY A 85 -11.55 -7.99 -12.05
C GLY A 85 -12.96 -8.54 -12.03
N ASN A 86 -13.64 -8.65 -13.16
CA ASN A 86 -14.96 -9.28 -13.24
C ASN A 86 -14.83 -10.80 -13.34
N THR A 87 -15.79 -11.53 -12.79
CA THR A 87 -15.87 -13.00 -12.86
C THR A 87 -17.00 -13.42 -13.77
N PRO A 88 -16.73 -13.92 -15.02
CA PRO A 88 -17.77 -14.26 -15.98
C PRO A 88 -18.74 -15.34 -15.50
N ASP A 89 -18.27 -16.24 -14.67
CA ASP A 89 -19.08 -17.29 -14.02
C ASP A 89 -19.95 -16.80 -12.85
N GLY A 90 -19.86 -15.51 -12.51
CA GLY A 90 -20.65 -14.88 -11.45
C GLY A 90 -20.23 -15.24 -10.02
N ARG A 91 -19.09 -15.97 -9.83
CA ARG A 91 -18.58 -16.25 -8.49
C ARG A 91 -18.18 -14.97 -7.78
N LYS A 92 -18.37 -14.93 -6.46
CA LYS A 92 -18.04 -13.75 -5.65
C LYS A 92 -16.64 -13.85 -5.07
N VAL A 93 -15.70 -13.11 -5.62
CA VAL A 93 -14.36 -12.94 -5.04
C VAL A 93 -14.42 -11.80 -4.02
N LYS A 94 -14.08 -12.12 -2.77
CA LYS A 94 -14.12 -11.16 -1.66
C LYS A 94 -12.74 -10.54 -1.47
N GLY A 95 -12.68 -9.25 -1.63
CA GLY A 95 -11.45 -8.49 -1.41
C GLY A 95 -10.76 -8.10 -2.70
N THR A 96 -10.04 -6.99 -2.58
CA THR A 96 -9.19 -6.44 -3.64
C THR A 96 -7.91 -5.96 -2.97
N ILE A 97 -6.77 -6.31 -3.54
CA ILE A 97 -5.45 -5.89 -3.05
C ILE A 97 -4.72 -5.08 -4.11
N GLN A 98 -3.82 -4.21 -3.67
CA GLN A 98 -2.90 -3.49 -4.54
C GLN A 98 -1.71 -4.37 -4.88
N TRP A 99 -1.09 -4.11 -6.02
CA TRP A 99 0.06 -4.84 -6.53
C TRP A 99 0.90 -3.95 -7.44
N VAL A 100 2.16 -4.30 -7.61
CA VAL A 100 3.10 -3.65 -8.53
C VAL A 100 3.92 -4.73 -9.22
N SER A 101 4.21 -4.54 -10.51
CA SER A 101 5.13 -5.42 -11.25
C SER A 101 6.53 -5.39 -10.65
N ALA A 102 7.14 -6.54 -10.45
CA ALA A 102 8.49 -6.63 -9.92
C ALA A 102 9.57 -6.25 -10.97
N SER A 103 9.27 -6.44 -12.26
CA SER A 103 10.22 -6.14 -13.34
C SER A 103 10.06 -4.73 -13.93
N GLU A 104 8.86 -4.16 -13.86
CA GLU A 104 8.53 -2.87 -14.47
C GLU A 104 8.21 -1.79 -13.44
N GLY A 105 8.05 -2.17 -12.17
CA GLY A 105 7.87 -1.23 -11.07
C GLY A 105 9.11 -0.37 -10.87
N LEU A 106 8.93 0.77 -10.22
CA LEU A 106 10.00 1.71 -9.94
C LEU A 106 10.22 1.83 -8.44
N GLU A 107 11.48 1.90 -8.05
CA GLU A 107 11.85 2.15 -6.66
C GLU A 107 11.66 3.62 -6.30
N ALA A 108 11.13 3.89 -5.12
CA ALA A 108 10.87 5.23 -4.61
C ALA A 108 11.19 5.35 -3.12
N GLU A 109 11.50 6.55 -2.68
CA GLU A 109 11.49 6.94 -1.27
C GLU A 109 10.09 7.46 -0.92
N VAL A 110 9.53 6.99 0.19
CA VAL A 110 8.25 7.50 0.71
C VAL A 110 8.48 8.10 2.09
N ARG A 111 8.05 9.35 2.27
CA ARG A 111 8.18 10.11 3.51
C ARG A 111 6.83 10.18 4.22
N LEU A 112 6.82 9.63 5.42
CA LEU A 112 5.66 9.61 6.30
C LEU A 112 5.90 10.61 7.43
N TYR A 113 5.17 11.73 7.38
CA TYR A 113 5.25 12.76 8.39
C TYR A 113 4.25 12.49 9.51
N ASP A 114 4.67 12.78 10.74
CA ASP A 114 3.86 12.85 11.93
C ASP A 114 4.04 14.23 12.59
N ARG A 115 3.39 14.49 13.72
CA ARG A 115 3.56 15.72 14.48
C ARG A 115 5.03 15.95 14.86
N LEU A 116 5.46 17.20 14.74
CA LEU A 116 6.85 17.57 15.05
C LEU A 116 7.14 17.52 16.55
N PHE A 117 6.15 17.87 17.36
CA PHE A 117 6.27 17.88 18.81
C PHE A 117 5.34 16.86 19.44
N LEU A 118 5.82 16.22 20.52
CA LEU A 118 5.02 15.40 21.41
C LEU A 118 4.20 16.30 22.34
N ASP A 119 3.13 15.78 22.93
CA ASP A 119 2.43 16.45 24.01
C ASP A 119 3.27 16.39 25.29
N ALA A 120 3.17 17.41 26.13
CA ALA A 120 4.03 17.51 27.33
C ALA A 120 3.90 16.33 28.31
N ASP A 121 2.74 15.67 28.30
CA ASP A 121 2.44 14.48 29.10
C ASP A 121 3.03 13.17 28.53
N GLU A 122 3.55 13.20 27.30
CA GLU A 122 4.24 12.07 26.66
C GLU A 122 5.75 12.08 26.89
N VAL A 123 6.29 13.15 27.45
CA VAL A 123 7.73 13.27 27.75
C VAL A 123 7.95 13.00 29.22
N GLU A 124 8.78 12.00 29.55
CA GLU A 124 9.22 11.76 30.90
C GLU A 124 10.02 12.97 31.40
N GLY A 125 9.40 13.82 32.23
CA GLY A 125 9.98 15.03 32.82
C GLY A 125 9.46 15.25 34.21
N GLY A 126 10.32 15.85 35.05
CA GLY A 126 9.93 16.26 36.39
C GLY A 126 8.97 17.48 36.41
N ASP A 127 8.71 18.05 37.56
CA ASP A 127 7.79 19.19 37.78
C ASP A 127 8.18 20.51 37.04
N ASP A 128 9.30 20.54 36.34
CA ASP A 128 9.72 21.69 35.52
C ASP A 128 9.15 21.62 34.11
N GLU A 129 8.85 22.78 33.49
CA GLU A 129 8.42 22.87 32.09
C GLU A 129 9.49 22.21 31.19
N PRO A 130 9.09 21.25 30.36
CA PRO A 130 10.05 20.56 29.46
C PRO A 130 10.68 21.54 28.46
N ASP A 131 11.99 21.40 28.25
CA ASP A 131 12.69 22.12 27.17
C ASP A 131 12.05 21.79 25.83
N LEU A 132 11.89 22.80 24.98
CA LEU A 132 11.29 22.65 23.66
C LEU A 132 11.96 21.57 22.81
N LEU A 133 13.27 21.36 22.98
CA LEU A 133 14.02 20.30 22.32
C LEU A 133 13.67 18.91 22.84
N ALA A 134 13.29 18.79 24.10
CA ALA A 134 12.83 17.52 24.67
C ALA A 134 11.46 17.09 24.14
N LEU A 135 10.66 18.04 23.66
CA LEU A 135 9.36 17.79 23.05
C LEU A 135 9.44 17.37 21.58
N VAL A 136 10.62 17.45 20.93
CA VAL A 136 10.75 17.05 19.51
C VAL A 136 10.47 15.57 19.36
N ASN A 137 9.49 15.24 18.55
CA ASN A 137 9.14 13.85 18.22
C ASN A 137 10.24 13.23 17.32
N PRO A 138 11.01 12.26 17.81
CA PRO A 138 12.06 11.62 17.00
C PRO A 138 11.48 10.83 15.80
N ALA A 139 10.20 10.46 15.87
CA ALA A 139 9.47 9.76 14.83
C ALA A 139 8.66 10.71 13.94
N SER A 140 8.89 12.03 14.00
CA SER A 140 8.17 13.03 13.18
C SER A 140 8.34 12.85 11.69
N LEU A 141 9.40 12.16 11.26
CA LEU A 141 9.64 11.77 9.87
C LEU A 141 10.13 10.32 9.84
N THR A 142 9.35 9.45 9.19
CA THR A 142 9.77 8.10 8.83
C THR A 142 10.03 8.05 7.33
N ARG A 143 11.23 7.61 6.94
CA ARG A 143 11.57 7.36 5.55
C ARG A 143 11.44 5.88 5.26
N VAL A 144 10.66 5.55 4.23
CA VAL A 144 10.55 4.21 3.67
C VAL A 144 11.33 4.20 2.38
N GLU A 145 12.49 3.58 2.39
CA GLU A 145 13.34 3.37 1.23
C GLU A 145 12.94 2.06 0.55
N GLY A 146 13.15 1.98 -0.78
CA GLY A 146 12.84 0.77 -1.53
C GLY A 146 11.34 0.48 -1.65
N ALA A 147 10.48 1.48 -1.59
CA ALA A 147 9.08 1.33 -1.92
C ALA A 147 8.92 1.13 -3.43
N TRP A 148 8.07 0.19 -3.83
CA TRP A 148 7.80 -0.08 -5.25
C TRP A 148 6.50 0.57 -5.68
N ILE A 149 6.52 1.29 -6.80
CA ILE A 149 5.37 2.03 -7.34
C ILE A 149 5.15 1.75 -8.82
N GLU A 150 3.96 2.08 -9.30
CA GLU A 150 3.60 1.95 -10.73
C GLU A 150 4.47 2.85 -11.60
N PRO A 151 4.96 2.38 -12.75
CA PRO A 151 5.83 3.17 -13.62
C PRO A 151 5.11 4.36 -14.31
N SER A 152 3.79 4.37 -14.33
CA SER A 152 2.98 5.44 -14.91
C SER A 152 3.27 6.82 -14.31
N VAL A 153 3.72 6.90 -13.07
CA VAL A 153 4.01 8.16 -12.35
C VAL A 153 5.12 8.99 -12.98
N VAL A 154 5.98 8.39 -13.81
CA VAL A 154 7.10 9.11 -14.44
C VAL A 154 6.62 10.14 -15.46
N ASN A 155 5.52 9.84 -16.13
CA ASN A 155 4.97 10.68 -17.20
C ASN A 155 3.93 11.70 -16.69
N ASP A 156 3.62 11.66 -15.40
CA ASP A 156 2.65 12.56 -14.81
C ASP A 156 3.24 13.95 -14.59
N ASP A 157 2.39 14.97 -14.62
CA ASP A 157 2.74 16.33 -14.23
C ASP A 157 3.23 16.36 -12.78
N ARG A 158 4.23 17.20 -12.49
CA ARG A 158 4.84 17.25 -11.14
C ARG A 158 3.88 17.70 -10.03
N ASP A 159 2.77 18.32 -10.37
CA ASP A 159 1.76 18.81 -9.41
C ASP A 159 0.58 17.83 -9.22
N VAL A 160 0.76 16.58 -9.58
CA VAL A 160 -0.26 15.53 -9.37
C VAL A 160 -0.24 15.03 -7.92
N ARG A 161 -1.44 14.75 -7.42
CA ARG A 161 -1.65 14.09 -6.13
C ARG A 161 -2.00 12.62 -6.36
N TYR A 162 -1.40 11.74 -5.59
CA TYR A 162 -1.56 10.29 -5.70
C TYR A 162 -2.29 9.75 -4.50
N GLN A 163 -3.15 8.79 -4.72
CA GLN A 163 -3.66 7.95 -3.66
C GLN A 163 -2.90 6.62 -3.68
N PHE A 164 -2.02 6.42 -2.71
CA PHE A 164 -1.46 5.08 -2.46
C PHE A 164 -2.49 4.29 -1.67
N GLU A 165 -2.95 3.23 -2.28
CA GLU A 165 -4.11 2.48 -1.82
C GLU A 165 -4.00 2.10 -0.34
N ARG A 166 -5.02 2.44 0.46
CA ARG A 166 -5.08 2.26 1.92
C ARG A 166 -4.03 2.96 2.76
N THR A 167 -3.02 3.56 2.14
CA THR A 167 -1.90 4.21 2.85
C THR A 167 -2.14 5.69 3.07
N GLY A 168 -2.56 6.42 2.03
CA GLY A 168 -2.79 7.85 2.12
C GLY A 168 -2.80 8.55 0.77
N TYR A 169 -2.85 9.87 0.85
CA TYR A 169 -2.61 10.74 -0.29
C TYR A 169 -1.18 11.25 -0.23
N PHE A 170 -0.54 11.27 -1.39
CA PHE A 170 0.87 11.60 -1.55
C PHE A 170 1.09 12.63 -2.63
N TRP A 171 2.20 13.32 -2.53
CA TRP A 171 2.67 14.28 -3.52
C TRP A 171 4.15 14.05 -3.78
N ARG A 172 4.54 14.06 -5.06
CA ARG A 172 5.94 13.95 -5.44
C ARG A 172 6.69 15.20 -4.98
N ASP A 173 7.79 15.01 -4.26
CA ASP A 173 8.61 16.10 -3.77
C ASP A 173 9.17 16.91 -4.94
N PRO A 174 8.98 18.24 -5.01
CA PRO A 174 9.40 19.03 -6.14
C PRO A 174 10.90 19.27 -6.20
N VAL A 175 11.63 19.06 -5.09
CA VAL A 175 13.07 19.29 -4.96
C VAL A 175 13.80 17.95 -4.98
N ASP A 176 13.56 17.10 -3.99
CA ASP A 176 14.24 15.82 -3.83
C ASP A 176 13.72 14.76 -4.81
N GLY A 177 12.46 14.89 -5.26
CA GLY A 177 11.86 14.05 -6.31
C GLY A 177 12.09 14.60 -7.73
N ALA A 178 13.02 15.53 -7.93
CA ALA A 178 13.33 16.08 -9.24
C ALA A 178 14.18 15.11 -10.08
N GLY A 179 14.04 15.23 -11.42
CA GLY A 179 14.77 14.34 -12.35
C GLY A 179 14.24 12.90 -12.25
N ASP A 180 15.17 11.95 -12.18
CA ASP A 180 14.88 10.51 -12.13
C ASP A 180 14.56 10.01 -10.70
N ALA A 181 14.78 10.85 -9.68
CA ALA A 181 14.44 10.50 -8.31
C ALA A 181 12.92 10.48 -8.11
N LEU A 182 12.44 9.48 -7.39
CA LEU A 182 11.05 9.32 -7.03
C LEU A 182 10.92 9.41 -5.52
N VAL A 183 10.59 10.60 -5.02
CA VAL A 183 10.37 10.88 -3.61
C VAL A 183 8.95 11.38 -3.41
N PHE A 184 8.21 10.72 -2.52
CA PHE A 184 6.80 11.03 -2.25
C PHE A 184 6.57 11.40 -0.80
N ASN A 185 5.97 12.56 -0.59
CA ASN A 185 5.57 13.05 0.71
C ASN A 185 4.11 12.69 1.00
N ARG A 186 3.83 12.06 2.14
CA ARG A 186 2.46 11.82 2.57
C ARG A 186 1.80 13.14 3.00
N ILE A 187 0.67 13.45 2.37
CA ILE A 187 -0.15 14.62 2.70
C ILE A 187 -1.08 14.30 3.88
N VAL A 188 -1.78 13.15 3.79
CA VAL A 188 -2.73 12.69 4.80
C VAL A 188 -2.92 11.19 4.72
N THR A 189 -3.21 10.56 5.85
CA THR A 189 -3.53 9.13 5.93
C THR A 189 -4.95 8.84 5.45
N LEU A 190 -5.15 7.71 4.78
CA LEU A 190 -6.48 7.12 4.68
C LEU A 190 -6.84 6.43 5.99
N LYS A 191 -8.10 6.57 6.45
CA LYS A 191 -8.59 5.84 7.61
C LYS A 191 -8.61 4.34 7.28
N ASP A 192 -7.60 3.61 7.72
CA ASP A 192 -7.65 2.16 7.70
C ASP A 192 -8.54 1.70 8.87
N THR A 193 -9.81 1.45 8.56
CA THR A 193 -10.80 0.94 9.52
C THR A 193 -10.46 -0.46 10.02
N TRP A 194 -9.52 -1.14 9.37
CA TRP A 194 -9.09 -2.49 9.72
C TRP A 194 -7.99 -2.49 10.79
N SER A 195 -6.98 -1.65 10.67
CA SER A 195 -5.92 -1.50 11.68
C SER A 195 -6.48 -1.02 13.02
N ARG A 196 -7.50 -0.14 13.02
CA ARG A 196 -8.22 0.25 14.23
C ARG A 196 -8.90 -0.93 14.95
N LYS A 197 -9.59 -1.80 14.20
CA LYS A 197 -10.26 -2.98 14.79
C LYS A 197 -9.28 -4.00 15.37
N SER A 198 -8.07 -4.09 14.81
CA SER A 198 -7.02 -4.98 15.34
C SER A 198 -6.37 -4.40 16.59
N ALA A 199 -6.15 -3.09 16.64
CA ALA A 199 -5.62 -2.40 17.82
C ALA A 199 -6.62 -2.40 19.01
N GLU A 200 -7.90 -2.15 18.75
CA GLU A 200 -8.97 -2.23 19.76
C GLU A 200 -9.10 -3.64 20.37
N LYS A 201 -8.78 -4.70 19.61
CA LYS A 201 -8.78 -6.08 20.12
C LYS A 201 -7.58 -6.43 20.98
N LEU A 202 -6.42 -5.82 20.74
CA LEU A 202 -5.20 -6.02 21.54
C LEU A 202 -5.23 -5.24 22.87
N GLN A 203 -6.02 -4.15 22.96
CA GLN A 203 -6.21 -3.36 24.17
C GLN A 203 -7.36 -3.87 25.05
N GLY A 204 -8.17 -4.79 24.58
CA GLY A 204 -9.32 -5.36 25.29
C GLY A 204 -9.10 -6.78 25.84
N GLN A 205 -7.86 -7.26 25.88
CA GLN A 205 -7.41 -8.46 26.60
C GLN A 205 -6.46 -8.07 27.73
#